data_13729eb4c78c54a23d477b317c4a32a1
#
_entry.id   13729eb4c78c54a23d477b317c4a32a1
#
_cell.length_a   1.000
_cell.length_b   1.000
_cell.length_c   1.000
_cell.angle_alpha   90.00
_cell.angle_beta   90.00
_cell.angle_gamma   90.00
#
_symmetry.space_group_name_H-M   'P 1'
#
loop_
_entity.id
_entity.type
_entity.pdbx_description
1 polymer ?
#
loop_
_entity_poly.entity_id
_entity_poly.type
_entity_poly.pdbx_seq_one_letter_code
_entity_poly.pdbx_strand_id
1 'polypeptide(L)'
;AGYNAWWSCLIPAEVISAIGLPLPMFFQWDDIEFGIRARANGFATATLPNAGVWHADFHWKDRDDWSRYFSVRNSLITAALHSDFDVKSLSIMLGREITQFAVSMQYGLAHTALKGIEDFLSGPSILEDGGRTVLGEIRELRSRHPETVKHPASAIPDVRSSGIADA
;
A
#
# COMPACT_ATOMS: atom_id res chain seq x y z
N ALA A 1 -12.09 9.75 14.24
CA ALA A 1 -11.25 9.20 13.18
C ALA A 1 -11.24 10.14 11.97
N GLY A 2 -10.16 10.15 11.19
CA GLY A 2 -10.00 11.01 10.03
C GLY A 2 -10.70 10.49 8.79
N TYR A 3 -10.92 9.20 8.68
CA TYR A 3 -11.56 8.50 7.58
C TYR A 3 -12.24 7.24 8.11
N ASN A 4 -12.97 6.55 7.26
CA ASN A 4 -13.57 5.27 7.55
C ASN A 4 -13.01 4.22 6.57
N ALA A 5 -12.39 3.17 7.10
CA ALA A 5 -11.97 2.03 6.29
C ALA A 5 -13.20 1.35 5.68
N TRP A 6 -13.16 1.05 4.38
CA TRP A 6 -14.34 0.58 3.64
C TRP A 6 -14.62 -0.91 3.76
N TRP A 7 -14.39 -1.47 4.93
CA TRP A 7 -14.87 -2.83 5.22
C TRP A 7 -16.40 -2.89 5.31
N SER A 8 -17.02 -1.81 5.85
CA SER A 8 -18.45 -1.56 5.83
C SER A 8 -18.68 -0.06 5.98
N CYS A 9 -19.15 0.58 4.93
CA CYS A 9 -19.36 2.03 4.90
C CYS A 9 -20.62 2.37 4.14
N LEU A 10 -21.47 3.21 4.74
CA LEU A 10 -22.60 3.82 4.08
C LEU A 10 -22.20 5.23 3.63
N ILE A 11 -22.25 5.48 2.34
CA ILE A 11 -21.97 6.78 1.76
C ILE A 11 -23.26 7.35 1.19
N PRO A 12 -23.79 8.46 1.73
CA PRO A 12 -24.96 9.13 1.17
C PRO A 12 -24.72 9.59 -0.28
N ALA A 13 -25.75 9.52 -1.12
CA ALA A 13 -25.65 9.93 -2.52
C ALA A 13 -25.25 11.41 -2.68
N GLU A 14 -25.63 12.25 -1.73
CA GLU A 14 -25.28 13.67 -1.68
C GLU A 14 -23.76 13.88 -1.60
N VAL A 15 -23.05 13.01 -0.88
CA VAL A 15 -21.58 13.04 -0.81
C VAL A 15 -21.00 12.79 -2.20
N ILE A 16 -21.45 11.72 -2.87
CA ILE A 16 -20.99 11.41 -4.23
C ILE A 16 -21.31 12.53 -5.21
N SER A 17 -22.51 13.12 -5.10
CA SER A 17 -22.92 14.24 -5.95
C SER A 17 -22.05 15.48 -5.73
N ALA A 18 -21.59 15.72 -4.52
CA ALA A 18 -20.80 16.87 -4.15
C ALA A 18 -19.32 16.74 -4.50
N ILE A 19 -18.72 15.57 -4.26
CA ILE A 19 -17.27 15.38 -4.36
C ILE A 19 -16.84 14.36 -5.42
N GLY A 20 -17.79 13.75 -6.12
CA GLY A 20 -17.52 12.72 -7.13
C GLY A 20 -17.23 11.33 -6.54
N LEU A 21 -16.90 10.40 -7.41
CA LEU A 21 -16.54 9.03 -7.05
C LEU A 21 -15.13 8.96 -6.42
N PRO A 22 -14.82 7.87 -5.71
CA PRO A 22 -13.45 7.57 -5.31
C PRO A 22 -12.50 7.56 -6.51
N LEU A 23 -11.24 7.95 -6.27
CA LEU A 23 -10.21 7.85 -7.29
C LEU A 23 -9.94 6.37 -7.63
N PRO A 24 -9.64 6.05 -8.90
CA PRO A 24 -9.42 4.67 -9.35
C PRO A 24 -8.03 4.14 -8.92
N MET A 25 -7.78 4.14 -7.62
CA MET A 25 -6.49 3.77 -7.03
C MET A 25 -6.23 2.26 -7.02
N PHE A 26 -7.22 1.43 -7.33
CA PHE A 26 -7.22 -0.02 -7.34
C PHE A 26 -7.14 -0.67 -5.94
N PHE A 27 -6.16 -0.30 -5.11
CA PHE A 27 -5.92 -0.95 -3.83
C PHE A 27 -5.24 0.01 -2.86
N GLN A 28 -5.76 0.13 -1.65
CA GLN A 28 -5.31 1.00 -0.55
C GLN A 28 -5.35 2.51 -0.86
N TRP A 29 -5.54 3.30 0.16
CA TRP A 29 -5.59 4.76 0.17
C TRP A 29 -6.82 5.39 -0.49
N ASP A 30 -7.62 4.65 -1.21
CA ASP A 30 -8.87 5.10 -1.82
C ASP A 30 -9.90 5.57 -0.76
N ASP A 31 -10.04 4.82 0.31
CA ASP A 31 -10.86 5.15 1.47
C ASP A 31 -10.33 6.36 2.26
N ILE A 32 -9.01 6.46 2.39
CA ILE A 32 -8.34 7.57 3.08
C ILE A 32 -8.50 8.85 2.27
N GLU A 33 -8.17 8.84 0.99
CA GLU A 33 -8.30 9.99 0.09
C GLU A 33 -9.74 10.49 0.06
N PHE A 34 -10.69 9.61 -0.17
CA PHE A 34 -12.12 9.95 -0.21
C PHE A 34 -12.60 10.55 1.12
N GLY A 35 -12.17 9.98 2.24
CA GLY A 35 -12.51 10.47 3.58
C GLY A 35 -11.94 11.88 3.85
N ILE A 36 -10.71 12.18 3.40
CA ILE A 36 -10.11 13.52 3.50
C ILE A 36 -10.92 14.51 2.67
N ARG A 37 -11.22 14.16 1.41
CA ARG A 37 -11.97 15.00 0.47
C ARG A 37 -13.39 15.25 0.94
N ALA A 38 -14.08 14.24 1.47
CA ALA A 38 -15.41 14.38 2.04
C ALA A 38 -15.41 15.37 3.22
N ARG A 39 -14.45 15.24 4.13
CA ARG A 39 -14.31 16.13 5.28
C ARG A 39 -14.01 17.57 4.87
N ALA A 40 -13.12 17.78 3.91
CA ALA A 40 -12.80 19.11 3.38
C ALA A 40 -14.04 19.80 2.79
N ASN A 41 -15.04 19.02 2.36
CA ASN A 41 -16.33 19.51 1.86
C ASN A 41 -17.44 19.52 2.93
N GLY A 42 -17.11 19.38 4.21
CA GLY A 42 -18.06 19.53 5.33
C GLY A 42 -18.81 18.26 5.70
N PHE A 43 -18.50 17.10 5.09
CA PHE A 43 -19.14 15.83 5.43
C PHE A 43 -18.38 15.13 6.57
N ALA A 44 -19.07 14.85 7.65
CA ALA A 44 -18.49 14.17 8.80
C ALA A 44 -18.49 12.65 8.61
N THR A 45 -17.44 11.99 9.09
CA THR A 45 -17.41 10.52 9.25
C THR A 45 -17.88 10.17 10.66
N ALA A 46 -18.94 9.38 10.77
CA ALA A 46 -19.47 8.89 12.04
C ALA A 46 -19.32 7.38 12.13
N THR A 47 -18.79 6.90 13.24
CA THR A 47 -18.76 5.48 13.57
C THR A 47 -20.01 5.16 14.40
N LEU A 48 -20.86 4.26 13.92
CA LEU A 48 -22.07 3.88 14.63
C LEU A 48 -21.73 2.87 15.74
N PRO A 49 -22.22 3.06 16.97
CA PRO A 49 -22.05 2.08 18.02
C PRO A 49 -22.78 0.77 17.65
N ASN A 50 -22.21 -0.35 18.04
CA ASN A 50 -22.72 -1.70 17.75
C ASN A 50 -22.78 -2.08 16.25
N ALA A 51 -22.27 -1.25 15.36
CA ALA A 51 -22.02 -1.65 13.99
C ALA A 51 -20.70 -2.39 13.92
N GLY A 52 -20.73 -3.64 13.51
CA GLY A 52 -19.55 -4.50 13.47
C GLY A 52 -19.33 -5.13 12.11
N VAL A 53 -18.08 -5.42 11.81
CA VAL A 53 -17.65 -6.19 10.65
C VAL A 53 -16.65 -7.24 11.10
N TRP A 54 -16.79 -8.45 10.58
CA TRP A 54 -15.82 -9.52 10.79
C TRP A 54 -14.75 -9.42 9.70
N HIS A 55 -13.53 -9.11 10.11
CA HIS A 55 -12.41 -8.97 9.21
C HIS A 55 -11.29 -9.93 9.64
N ALA A 56 -10.74 -10.68 8.69
CA ALA A 56 -9.60 -11.53 8.97
C ALA A 56 -8.40 -10.69 9.42
N ASP A 57 -7.68 -11.19 10.42
CA ASP A 57 -6.51 -10.50 10.96
C ASP A 57 -5.43 -10.29 9.89
N PHE A 58 -4.62 -9.24 10.06
CA PHE A 58 -3.61 -8.86 9.07
C PHE A 58 -2.33 -9.70 9.15
N HIS A 59 -2.11 -10.46 10.22
CA HIS A 59 -0.87 -11.22 10.41
C HIS A 59 -0.62 -12.31 9.36
N TRP A 60 -1.69 -12.81 8.71
CA TRP A 60 -1.59 -13.79 7.63
C TRP A 60 -1.30 -13.17 6.26
N LYS A 61 -1.43 -11.85 6.13
CA LYS A 61 -1.14 -11.17 4.87
C LYS A 61 0.36 -11.13 4.64
N ASP A 62 0.74 -11.52 3.45
CA ASP A 62 2.10 -11.34 3.00
C ASP A 62 2.42 -9.85 2.88
N ARG A 63 3.44 -9.41 3.61
CA ARG A 63 3.91 -8.03 3.54
C ARG A 63 4.84 -7.78 2.38
N ASP A 64 5.44 -8.85 1.86
CA ASP A 64 6.29 -8.81 0.68
C ASP A 64 5.49 -9.25 -0.53
N ASP A 65 4.64 -8.36 -1.05
CA ASP A 65 3.83 -8.62 -2.22
C ASP A 65 3.70 -7.37 -3.13
N TRP A 66 2.86 -7.49 -4.15
CA TRP A 66 2.54 -6.44 -5.10
C TRP A 66 1.87 -5.21 -4.45
N SER A 67 1.26 -5.37 -3.30
CA SER A 67 0.50 -4.32 -2.63
C SER A 67 1.37 -3.12 -2.23
N ARG A 68 2.68 -3.34 -2.04
CA ARG A 68 3.62 -2.28 -1.73
C ARG A 68 3.67 -1.18 -2.79
N TYR A 69 3.56 -1.55 -4.05
CA TYR A 69 3.46 -0.60 -5.15
C TYR A 69 2.31 0.39 -4.93
N PHE A 70 1.09 -0.14 -4.72
CA PHE A 70 -0.09 0.70 -4.54
C PHE A 70 0.00 1.52 -3.25
N SER A 71 0.49 0.95 -2.16
CA SER A 71 0.68 1.66 -0.90
C SER A 71 1.56 2.90 -1.09
N VAL A 72 2.69 2.78 -1.77
CA VAL A 72 3.60 3.90 -2.02
C VAL A 72 3.01 4.89 -3.01
N ARG A 73 2.59 4.44 -4.20
CA ARG A 73 2.01 5.31 -5.23
C ARG A 73 0.82 6.10 -4.71
N ASN A 74 -0.13 5.44 -4.08
CA ASN A 74 -1.38 6.06 -3.68
C ASN A 74 -1.21 6.97 -2.45
N SER A 75 -0.28 6.65 -1.55
CA SER A 75 0.07 7.59 -0.46
C SER A 75 0.66 8.90 -0.99
N LEU A 76 1.50 8.82 -2.01
CA LEU A 76 2.06 9.99 -2.68
C LEU A 76 1.00 10.81 -3.40
N ILE A 77 0.06 10.16 -4.10
CA ILE A 77 -1.08 10.82 -4.74
C ILE A 77 -1.91 11.55 -3.68
N THR A 78 -2.27 10.86 -2.59
CA THR A 78 -3.08 11.45 -1.51
C THR A 78 -2.36 12.62 -0.85
N ALA A 79 -1.06 12.50 -0.59
CA ALA A 79 -0.26 13.58 -0.05
C ALA A 79 -0.20 14.80 -0.98
N ALA A 80 0.01 14.57 -2.28
CA ALA A 80 0.07 15.64 -3.27
C ALA A 80 -1.25 16.39 -3.43
N LEU A 81 -2.39 15.70 -3.25
CA LEU A 81 -3.71 16.32 -3.38
C LEU A 81 -4.17 17.06 -2.11
N HIS A 82 -3.71 16.65 -0.93
CA HIS A 82 -4.32 17.07 0.33
C HIS A 82 -3.36 17.62 1.38
N SER A 83 -2.07 17.76 1.08
CA SER A 83 -1.10 18.28 2.04
C SER A 83 0.00 19.12 1.38
N ASP A 84 0.53 20.06 2.14
CA ASP A 84 1.75 20.81 1.81
C ASP A 84 2.96 20.04 2.39
N PHE A 85 3.33 18.92 1.77
CA PHE A 85 4.47 18.16 2.27
C PHE A 85 5.82 18.74 1.81
N ASP A 86 6.81 18.69 2.69
CA ASP A 86 8.19 19.03 2.34
C ASP A 86 8.81 17.90 1.50
N VAL A 87 9.08 18.20 0.24
CA VAL A 87 9.65 17.25 -0.73
C VAL A 87 10.97 16.65 -0.22
N LYS A 88 11.80 17.45 0.48
CA LYS A 88 13.08 16.98 1.01
C LYS A 88 12.86 15.94 2.11
N SER A 89 11.99 16.21 3.06
CA SER A 89 11.67 15.27 4.14
C SER A 89 11.03 13.99 3.61
N LEU A 90 10.14 14.12 2.63
CA LEU A 90 9.52 12.97 1.96
C LEU A 90 10.57 12.12 1.23
N SER A 91 11.46 12.74 0.47
CA SER A 91 12.54 12.03 -0.25
C SER A 91 13.49 11.29 0.71
N ILE A 92 13.81 11.90 1.86
CA ILE A 92 14.62 11.25 2.91
C ILE A 92 13.87 10.04 3.49
N MET A 93 12.57 10.17 3.76
CA MET A 93 11.75 9.09 4.31
C MET A 93 11.69 7.90 3.33
N LEU A 94 11.37 8.15 2.08
CA LEU A 94 11.32 7.13 1.04
C LEU A 94 12.69 6.47 0.80
N GLY A 95 13.77 7.28 0.76
CA GLY A 95 15.12 6.78 0.61
C GLY A 95 15.53 5.87 1.77
N ARG A 96 15.18 6.21 3.01
CA ARG A 96 15.42 5.35 4.19
C ARG A 96 14.68 4.03 4.09
N GLU A 97 13.43 4.05 3.67
CA GLU A 97 12.62 2.86 3.52
C GLU A 97 13.20 1.91 2.45
N ILE A 98 13.54 2.44 1.28
CA ILE A 98 14.17 1.66 0.20
C ILE A 98 15.52 1.10 0.65
N THR A 99 16.32 1.90 1.35
CA THR A 99 17.59 1.44 1.93
C THR A 99 17.36 0.32 2.93
N GLN A 100 16.35 0.41 3.78
CA GLN A 100 16.00 -0.66 4.73
C GLN A 100 15.67 -1.96 4.00
N PHE A 101 14.86 -1.91 2.94
CA PHE A 101 14.58 -3.09 2.14
C PHE A 101 15.85 -3.68 1.52
N ALA A 102 16.71 -2.84 0.95
CA ALA A 102 17.95 -3.29 0.35
C ALA A 102 18.91 -3.95 1.37
N VAL A 103 19.08 -3.35 2.55
CA VAL A 103 19.91 -3.90 3.64
C VAL A 103 19.33 -5.20 4.19
N SER A 104 18.01 -5.34 4.17
CA SER A 104 17.30 -6.56 4.57
C SER A 104 17.24 -7.63 3.45
N MET A 105 17.95 -7.43 2.33
CA MET A 105 17.95 -8.31 1.16
C MET A 105 16.55 -8.51 0.52
N GLN A 106 15.66 -7.54 0.71
CA GLN A 106 14.31 -7.52 0.13
C GLN A 106 14.29 -6.68 -1.17
N TYR A 107 15.11 -7.07 -2.14
CA TYR A 107 15.34 -6.29 -3.36
C TYR A 107 14.08 -6.16 -4.23
N GLY A 108 13.29 -7.22 -4.32
CA GLY A 108 12.00 -7.21 -5.01
C GLY A 108 11.02 -6.23 -4.39
N LEU A 109 11.01 -6.10 -3.06
CA LEU A 109 10.18 -5.14 -2.35
C LEU A 109 10.67 -3.71 -2.56
N ALA A 110 11.99 -3.48 -2.47
CA ALA A 110 12.61 -2.20 -2.79
C ALA A 110 12.27 -1.73 -4.21
N HIS A 111 12.39 -2.63 -5.19
CA HIS A 111 12.09 -2.33 -6.60
C HIS A 111 10.60 -2.06 -6.81
N THR A 112 9.74 -2.82 -6.12
CA THR A 112 8.28 -2.59 -6.15
C THR A 112 7.91 -1.20 -5.60
N ALA A 113 8.56 -0.76 -4.53
CA ALA A 113 8.37 0.58 -3.97
C ALA A 113 8.88 1.68 -4.92
N LEU A 114 10.07 1.49 -5.52
CA LEU A 114 10.61 2.41 -6.53
C LEU A 114 9.68 2.57 -7.73
N LYS A 115 9.15 1.47 -8.26
CA LYS A 115 8.16 1.50 -9.35
C LYS A 115 6.94 2.36 -8.97
N GLY A 116 6.47 2.27 -7.71
CA GLY A 116 5.37 3.11 -7.22
C GLY A 116 5.71 4.60 -7.22
N ILE A 117 6.95 4.96 -6.90
CA ILE A 117 7.43 6.35 -6.94
C ILE A 117 7.55 6.83 -8.40
N GLU A 118 8.16 6.03 -9.27
CA GLU A 118 8.34 6.35 -10.69
C GLU A 118 7.00 6.61 -11.38
N ASP A 119 6.03 5.74 -11.15
CA ASP A 119 4.69 5.89 -11.73
C ASP A 119 3.96 7.12 -11.15
N PHE A 120 4.09 7.42 -9.87
CA PHE A 120 3.58 8.68 -9.33
C PHE A 120 4.19 9.89 -10.04
N LEU A 121 5.51 9.90 -10.30
CA LEU A 121 6.19 10.98 -11.00
C LEU A 121 5.82 11.07 -12.49
N SER A 122 5.29 10.00 -13.08
CA SER A 122 4.78 10.00 -14.45
C SER A 122 3.47 10.76 -14.63
N GLY A 123 2.82 11.13 -13.53
CA GLY A 123 1.63 11.96 -13.53
C GLY A 123 0.31 11.17 -13.50
N PRO A 124 -0.83 11.88 -13.62
CA PRO A 124 -2.16 11.30 -13.33
C PRO A 124 -2.64 10.24 -14.31
N SER A 125 -2.05 10.12 -15.51
CA SER A 125 -2.43 9.09 -16.48
C SER A 125 -2.29 7.65 -15.98
N ILE A 126 -1.47 7.43 -14.95
CA ILE A 126 -1.33 6.12 -14.28
C ILE A 126 -2.62 5.60 -13.64
N LEU A 127 -3.63 6.45 -13.48
CA LEU A 127 -4.92 6.06 -12.93
C LEU A 127 -5.96 5.67 -13.99
N GLU A 128 -5.69 5.88 -15.28
CA GLU A 128 -6.67 5.73 -16.35
C GLU A 128 -7.17 4.29 -16.51
N ASP A 129 -6.33 3.29 -16.29
CA ASP A 129 -6.69 1.87 -16.42
C ASP A 129 -7.17 1.22 -15.09
N GLY A 130 -7.21 1.99 -14.01
CA GLY A 130 -7.56 1.51 -12.68
C GLY A 130 -6.56 0.48 -12.14
N GLY A 131 -5.30 0.50 -12.57
CA GLY A 131 -4.23 -0.36 -12.07
C GLY A 131 -4.21 -1.78 -12.63
N ARG A 132 -4.94 -2.07 -13.69
CA ARG A 132 -5.04 -3.43 -14.27
C ARG A 132 -3.73 -3.86 -14.94
N THR A 133 -3.15 -3.00 -15.77
CA THR A 133 -1.93 -3.29 -16.52
C THR A 133 -0.74 -3.44 -15.59
N VAL A 134 -0.60 -2.56 -14.61
CA VAL A 134 0.54 -2.53 -13.70
C VAL A 134 0.69 -3.77 -12.83
N LEU A 135 -0.39 -4.51 -12.55
CA LEU A 135 -0.28 -5.78 -11.81
C LEU A 135 0.59 -6.81 -12.53
N GLY A 136 0.46 -6.90 -13.85
CA GLY A 136 1.32 -7.77 -14.68
C GLY A 136 2.78 -7.34 -14.63
N GLU A 137 3.02 -6.04 -14.76
CA GLU A 137 4.35 -5.44 -14.70
C GLU A 137 5.02 -5.67 -13.34
N ILE A 138 4.30 -5.49 -12.23
CA ILE A 138 4.82 -5.74 -10.89
C ILE A 138 5.18 -7.21 -10.70
N ARG A 139 4.34 -8.14 -11.16
CA ARG A 139 4.63 -9.57 -11.08
C ARG A 139 5.89 -9.93 -11.86
N GLU A 140 6.03 -9.42 -13.08
CA GLU A 140 7.22 -9.62 -13.90
C GLU A 140 8.47 -9.03 -13.23
N LEU A 141 8.38 -7.78 -12.75
CA LEU A 141 9.46 -7.10 -12.01
C LEU A 141 9.92 -7.96 -10.83
N ARG A 142 8.99 -8.42 -10.01
CA ARG A 142 9.27 -9.21 -8.82
C ARG A 142 9.86 -10.59 -9.16
N SER A 143 9.43 -11.21 -10.25
CA SER A 143 9.96 -12.51 -10.68
C SER A 143 11.46 -12.52 -11.00
N ARG A 144 12.05 -11.35 -11.21
CA ARG A 144 13.50 -11.16 -11.43
C ARG A 144 14.31 -11.20 -10.14
N HIS A 145 13.65 -11.27 -8.98
CA HIS A 145 14.25 -11.26 -7.66
C HIS A 145 14.04 -12.60 -6.97
N PRO A 146 15.09 -13.43 -6.80
CA PRO A 146 14.97 -14.79 -6.25
C PRO A 146 14.33 -14.85 -4.87
N GLU A 147 14.56 -13.83 -4.03
CA GLU A 147 14.02 -13.78 -2.67
C GLU A 147 12.50 -13.63 -2.62
N THR A 148 11.85 -13.27 -3.73
CA THR A 148 10.38 -13.19 -3.80
C THR A 148 9.73 -14.56 -4.06
N VAL A 149 10.53 -15.57 -4.39
CA VAL A 149 10.06 -16.94 -4.64
C VAL A 149 9.76 -17.61 -3.31
N LYS A 150 8.51 -18.01 -3.12
CA LYS A 150 8.08 -18.74 -1.92
C LYS A 150 8.39 -20.22 -2.08
N HIS A 151 9.13 -20.74 -1.13
CA HIS A 151 9.43 -22.17 -1.05
C HIS A 151 8.57 -22.82 0.04
N PRO A 152 8.09 -24.05 -0.14
CA PRO A 152 7.42 -24.78 0.92
C PRO A 152 8.38 -25.05 2.08
N ALA A 153 7.87 -25.12 3.30
CA ALA A 153 8.69 -25.39 4.49
C ALA A 153 9.54 -26.68 4.34
N SER A 154 9.05 -27.66 3.63
CA SER A 154 9.78 -28.91 3.32
C SER A 154 11.03 -28.73 2.46
N ALA A 155 11.17 -27.58 1.79
CA ALA A 155 12.37 -27.27 1.00
C ALA A 155 13.51 -26.66 1.85
N ILE A 156 13.23 -26.32 3.12
CA ILE A 156 14.25 -25.84 4.05
C ILE A 156 15.07 -27.04 4.51
N PRO A 157 16.41 -27.07 4.26
CA PRO A 157 17.24 -28.14 4.78
C PRO A 157 17.12 -28.23 6.30
N ASP A 158 17.03 -29.45 6.84
CA ASP A 158 17.15 -29.69 8.27
C ASP A 158 18.51 -29.15 8.74
N VAL A 159 18.50 -27.95 9.30
CA VAL A 159 19.66 -27.42 10.01
C VAL A 159 19.76 -28.21 11.30
N ARG A 160 20.48 -29.32 11.26
CA ARG A 160 20.90 -29.98 12.50
C ARG A 160 21.67 -28.93 13.28
N SER A 161 21.14 -28.55 14.44
CA SER A 161 21.88 -27.77 15.39
C SER A 161 23.16 -28.54 15.67
N SER A 162 24.28 -28.15 15.05
CA SER A 162 25.60 -28.60 15.46
C SER A 162 25.70 -28.12 16.90
N GLY A 163 25.65 -29.08 17.84
CA GLY A 163 25.59 -28.80 19.26
C GLY A 163 26.65 -27.79 19.62
N ILE A 164 26.19 -26.62 20.06
CA ILE A 164 26.98 -25.79 20.95
C ILE A 164 26.97 -26.62 22.23
N ALA A 165 28.07 -27.35 22.48
CA ALA A 165 28.29 -28.00 23.70
C ALA A 165 28.29 -26.91 24.78
N ASP A 166 27.42 -27.07 25.76
CA ASP A 166 27.44 -26.26 26.99
C ASP A 166 28.85 -26.32 27.57
N ALA A 167 29.54 -25.19 27.59
CA ALA A 167 30.79 -24.98 28.29
C ALA A 167 30.56 -24.04 29.44
#